data_0df15994ed3a06c057baf837abfa6239
#
_entry.id   0df15994ed3a06c057baf837abfa6239
#
_cell.length_a   1.000
_cell.length_b   1.000
_cell.length_c   1.000
_cell.angle_alpha   90.00
_cell.angle_beta   90.00
_cell.angle_gamma   90.00
#
_symmetry.space_group_name_H-M   'P 1'
#
loop_
_entity.id
_entity.type
_entity.pdbx_description
1 polymer ?
#
loop_
_entity_poly.entity_id
_entity_poly.type
_entity_poly.pdbx_seq_one_letter_code
_entity_poly.pdbx_strand_id
1 'polypeptide(L)'
;MRFTLFSIILYLGISCSVTAAELKAVQIYSDNQLLELIRENKHLSQVVLDECQLVQDIEARAFKAKMPSYQFLWGDMLAYGVCIKKDVKLGLYYMREAANQGLPEALEQLGRYYHIGKFMQVDIEQAILFLKEAAILNNLKAQIRLAEIYNKGLGSPLDYPELYSQLHHAVTDDKNTHKKISQLLASLAKKMPEHIVDKAKKQVY
;
A
#
# COMPACT_ATOMS: atom_id res chain seq x y z
N MET A 1 41.75 39.12 -71.79
CA MET A 1 40.77 39.43 -70.75
C MET A 1 40.07 38.15 -70.38
N ARG A 2 40.40 37.57 -69.22
CA ARG A 2 39.75 36.35 -68.70
C ARG A 2 39.00 36.75 -67.43
N PHE A 3 37.65 36.68 -67.47
CA PHE A 3 36.79 36.85 -66.31
C PHE A 3 36.64 35.50 -65.58
N THR A 4 37.12 35.41 -64.38
CA THR A 4 36.86 34.31 -63.48
C THR A 4 35.62 34.60 -62.62
N LEU A 5 34.54 33.82 -62.84
CA LEU A 5 33.35 33.84 -61.98
C LEU A 5 33.67 33.10 -60.66
N PHE A 6 33.60 33.82 -59.55
CA PHE A 6 33.63 33.24 -58.22
C PHE A 6 32.20 32.85 -57.80
N SER A 7 31.95 31.55 -57.71
CA SER A 7 30.64 31.00 -57.21
C SER A 7 30.69 30.94 -55.70
N ILE A 8 29.92 31.79 -55.00
CA ILE A 8 29.76 31.76 -53.57
C ILE A 8 28.68 30.76 -53.24
N ILE A 9 29.05 29.61 -52.65
CA ILE A 9 28.11 28.61 -52.12
C ILE A 9 27.71 29.04 -50.72
N LEU A 10 26.48 29.48 -50.56
CA LEU A 10 25.87 29.83 -49.25
C LEU A 10 25.43 28.57 -48.53
N TYR A 11 26.17 28.09 -47.53
CA TYR A 11 25.76 27.00 -46.67
C TYR A 11 24.69 27.51 -45.68
N LEU A 12 23.44 27.18 -45.91
CA LEU A 12 22.39 27.30 -44.89
C LEU A 12 22.58 26.18 -43.86
N GLY A 13 23.19 26.50 -42.71
CA GLY A 13 23.24 25.62 -41.57
C GLY A 13 21.86 25.53 -40.90
N ILE A 14 21.15 24.41 -41.07
CA ILE A 14 19.95 24.12 -40.30
C ILE A 14 20.36 23.74 -38.87
N SER A 15 20.28 24.69 -37.96
CA SER A 15 20.47 24.45 -36.53
C SER A 15 19.24 23.69 -36.00
N CYS A 16 19.36 22.38 -35.91
CA CYS A 16 18.36 21.57 -35.20
C CYS A 16 18.53 21.80 -33.70
N SER A 17 17.71 22.66 -33.11
CA SER A 17 17.65 22.86 -31.67
C SER A 17 17.01 21.64 -31.03
N VAL A 18 17.82 20.69 -30.56
CA VAL A 18 17.36 19.62 -29.69
C VAL A 18 17.09 20.25 -28.32
N THR A 19 15.85 20.52 -28.01
CA THR A 19 15.44 20.85 -26.65
C THR A 19 15.60 19.59 -25.81
N ALA A 20 16.71 19.51 -25.07
CA ALA A 20 16.86 18.52 -24.01
C ALA A 20 15.76 18.81 -22.97
N ALA A 21 14.82 17.89 -22.80
CA ALA A 21 13.89 17.95 -21.68
C ALA A 21 14.73 17.93 -20.39
N GLU A 22 14.60 18.99 -19.58
CA GLU A 22 15.30 19.10 -18.30
C GLU A 22 14.72 18.02 -17.37
N LEU A 23 15.47 16.95 -17.17
CA LEU A 23 15.10 15.87 -16.24
C LEU A 23 15.13 16.47 -14.83
N LYS A 24 13.94 16.72 -14.29
CA LYS A 24 13.78 17.17 -12.91
C LYS A 24 14.17 16.04 -11.97
N ALA A 25 15.27 16.24 -11.22
CA ALA A 25 15.71 15.25 -10.23
C ALA A 25 14.63 15.02 -9.16
N VAL A 26 14.23 13.78 -8.97
CA VAL A 26 13.26 13.39 -7.94
C VAL A 26 14.00 13.03 -6.65
N GLN A 27 13.53 13.57 -5.52
CA GLN A 27 14.07 13.20 -4.22
C GLN A 27 13.47 11.88 -3.74
N ILE A 28 14.31 11.05 -3.13
CA ILE A 28 13.86 9.82 -2.49
C ILE A 28 12.86 10.13 -1.36
N TYR A 29 11.81 9.35 -1.25
CA TYR A 29 10.79 9.55 -0.22
C TYR A 29 11.37 9.40 1.19
N SER A 30 10.97 10.26 2.13
CA SER A 30 11.15 9.95 3.54
C SER A 30 10.22 8.80 3.95
N ASP A 31 10.53 8.12 5.06
CA ASP A 31 9.71 7.01 5.54
C ASP A 31 8.26 7.42 5.78
N ASN A 32 8.05 8.57 6.41
CA ASN A 32 6.71 9.11 6.68
C ASN A 32 5.93 9.43 5.39
N GLN A 33 6.56 10.04 4.39
CA GLN A 33 5.93 10.29 3.09
C GLN A 33 5.53 9.00 2.40
N LEU A 34 6.41 8.00 2.42
CA LEU A 34 6.13 6.71 1.82
C LEU A 34 4.98 5.99 2.52
N LEU A 35 4.94 5.99 3.85
CA LEU A 35 3.84 5.40 4.62
C LEU A 35 2.51 6.08 4.33
N GLU A 36 2.48 7.40 4.18
CA GLU A 36 1.28 8.12 3.79
C GLU A 36 0.80 7.71 2.38
N LEU A 37 1.71 7.66 1.40
CA LEU A 37 1.40 7.17 0.06
C LEU A 37 0.87 5.73 0.06
N ILE A 38 1.41 4.85 0.92
CA ILE A 38 0.94 3.47 1.08
C ILE A 38 -0.48 3.45 1.67
N ARG A 39 -0.75 4.23 2.71
CA ARG A 39 -2.08 4.34 3.33
C ARG A 39 -3.14 4.83 2.36
N GLU A 40 -2.77 5.73 1.46
CA GLU A 40 -3.64 6.24 0.41
C GLU A 40 -3.69 5.36 -0.86
N ASN A 41 -2.94 4.27 -0.92
CA ASN A 41 -2.73 3.42 -2.11
C ASN A 41 -2.18 4.20 -3.32
N LYS A 42 -1.39 5.23 -3.08
CA LYS A 42 -0.78 6.09 -4.12
C LYS A 42 0.69 5.76 -4.40
N HIS A 43 1.32 4.90 -3.60
CA HIS A 43 2.75 4.58 -3.68
C HIS A 43 3.20 4.09 -5.07
N LEU A 44 2.45 3.18 -5.70
CA LEU A 44 2.81 2.69 -7.05
C LEU A 44 2.60 3.75 -8.13
N SER A 45 1.50 4.52 -8.05
CA SER A 45 1.26 5.62 -9.00
C SER A 45 2.28 6.73 -8.84
N GLN A 46 2.75 7.01 -7.63
CA GLN A 46 3.81 7.98 -7.40
C GLN A 46 5.12 7.57 -8.07
N VAL A 47 5.54 6.30 -7.95
CA VAL A 47 6.75 5.80 -8.64
C VAL A 47 6.66 5.97 -10.17
N VAL A 48 5.46 5.78 -10.74
CA VAL A 48 5.21 6.01 -12.17
C VAL A 48 5.27 7.51 -12.51
N LEU A 49 4.68 8.37 -11.69
CA LEU A 49 4.73 9.84 -11.86
C LEU A 49 6.17 10.37 -11.78
N ASP A 50 7.00 9.74 -10.98
CA ASP A 50 8.43 10.04 -10.87
C ASP A 50 9.26 9.38 -11.99
N GLU A 51 8.61 8.96 -13.08
CA GLU A 51 9.24 8.39 -14.27
C GLU A 51 10.17 7.21 -13.98
N CYS A 52 9.88 6.46 -12.91
CA CYS A 52 10.68 5.31 -12.46
C CYS A 52 12.15 5.65 -12.08
N GLN A 53 12.46 6.92 -11.85
CA GLN A 53 13.85 7.36 -11.58
C GLN A 53 14.44 6.76 -10.29
N LEU A 54 13.60 6.44 -9.31
CA LEU A 54 14.02 6.00 -7.97
C LEU A 54 14.15 4.48 -7.81
N VAL A 55 13.99 3.68 -8.87
CA VAL A 55 13.96 2.20 -8.79
C VAL A 55 15.17 1.63 -8.05
N GLN A 56 16.40 2.09 -8.37
CA GLN A 56 17.62 1.59 -7.75
C GLN A 56 17.72 1.97 -6.26
N ASP A 57 17.30 3.19 -5.91
CA ASP A 57 17.30 3.66 -4.52
C ASP A 57 16.25 2.91 -3.68
N ILE A 58 15.07 2.66 -4.24
CA ILE A 58 14.01 1.86 -3.60
C ILE A 58 14.52 0.44 -3.35
N GLU A 59 15.09 -0.21 -4.35
CA GLU A 59 15.70 -1.55 -4.22
C GLU A 59 16.78 -1.57 -3.13
N ALA A 60 17.69 -0.60 -3.15
CA ALA A 60 18.78 -0.54 -2.17
C ALA A 60 18.25 -0.40 -0.74
N ARG A 61 17.22 0.40 -0.52
CA ARG A 61 16.59 0.57 0.80
C ARG A 61 15.82 -0.68 1.24
N ALA A 62 15.15 -1.36 0.31
CA ALA A 62 14.45 -2.61 0.60
C ALA A 62 15.41 -3.76 0.88
N PHE A 63 16.46 -3.92 0.08
CA PHE A 63 17.37 -5.07 0.14
C PHE A 63 18.51 -4.87 1.15
N LYS A 64 19.24 -3.73 1.07
CA LYS A 64 20.42 -3.48 1.92
C LYS A 64 20.04 -2.91 3.27
N ALA A 65 19.23 -1.85 3.28
CA ALA A 65 18.82 -1.18 4.51
C ALA A 65 17.66 -1.90 5.22
N LYS A 66 16.95 -2.79 4.52
CA LYS A 66 15.83 -3.59 5.04
C LYS A 66 14.73 -2.75 5.71
N MET A 67 14.49 -1.55 5.20
CA MET A 67 13.46 -0.66 5.70
C MET A 67 12.06 -1.23 5.38
N PRO A 68 11.17 -1.43 6.35
CA PRO A 68 9.90 -2.13 6.11
C PRO A 68 8.97 -1.40 5.14
N SER A 69 8.91 -0.07 5.16
CA SER A 69 8.15 0.73 4.19
C SER A 69 8.66 0.54 2.75
N TYR A 70 9.97 0.48 2.58
CA TYR A 70 10.60 0.23 1.28
C TYR A 70 10.50 -1.22 0.84
N GLN A 71 10.53 -2.17 1.77
CA GLN A 71 10.25 -3.58 1.45
C GLN A 71 8.80 -3.75 0.99
N PHE A 72 7.85 -3.04 1.61
CA PHE A 72 6.47 -3.00 1.15
C PHE A 72 6.38 -2.45 -0.28
N LEU A 73 6.95 -1.26 -0.53
CA LEU A 73 6.93 -0.62 -1.85
C LEU A 73 7.57 -1.52 -2.92
N TRP A 74 8.77 -2.05 -2.66
CA TRP A 74 9.49 -2.92 -3.57
C TRP A 74 8.73 -4.23 -3.83
N GLY A 75 8.11 -4.78 -2.78
CA GLY A 75 7.24 -5.96 -2.86
C GLY A 75 6.06 -5.73 -3.81
N ASP A 76 5.37 -4.60 -3.68
CA ASP A 76 4.27 -4.26 -4.58
C ASP A 76 4.74 -3.95 -6.00
N MET A 77 5.86 -3.23 -6.18
CA MET A 77 6.45 -2.99 -7.50
C MET A 77 6.73 -4.31 -8.23
N LEU A 78 7.32 -5.30 -7.54
CA LEU A 78 7.58 -6.64 -8.08
C LEU A 78 6.28 -7.40 -8.37
N ALA A 79 5.32 -7.40 -7.44
CA ALA A 79 4.10 -8.18 -7.57
C ALA A 79 3.21 -7.68 -8.70
N TYR A 80 3.18 -6.37 -8.94
CA TYR A 80 2.39 -5.75 -10.01
C TYR A 80 3.17 -5.50 -11.30
N GLY A 81 4.51 -5.50 -11.26
CA GLY A 81 5.37 -5.20 -12.41
C GLY A 81 5.42 -3.69 -12.71
N VAL A 82 5.47 -2.86 -11.68
CA VAL A 82 5.54 -1.40 -11.83
C VAL A 82 7.00 -0.98 -11.92
N CYS A 83 7.38 -0.35 -13.02
CA CYS A 83 8.74 0.11 -13.34
C CYS A 83 9.82 -0.99 -13.43
N ILE A 84 9.49 -2.23 -13.15
CA ILE A 84 10.40 -3.38 -13.15
C ILE A 84 9.69 -4.64 -13.68
N LYS A 85 10.45 -5.67 -14.02
CA LYS A 85 9.88 -6.94 -14.43
C LYS A 85 9.08 -7.55 -13.29
N LYS A 86 7.85 -7.99 -13.60
CA LYS A 86 6.96 -8.63 -12.63
C LYS A 86 7.56 -9.94 -12.10
N ASP A 87 7.60 -10.03 -10.77
CA ASP A 87 7.93 -11.25 -10.02
C ASP A 87 7.08 -11.32 -8.75
N VAL A 88 5.95 -12.02 -8.86
CA VAL A 88 4.98 -12.14 -7.74
C VAL A 88 5.59 -12.86 -6.53
N LYS A 89 6.40 -13.90 -6.77
CA LYS A 89 7.00 -14.69 -5.69
C LYS A 89 7.97 -13.85 -4.86
N LEU A 90 8.84 -13.11 -5.53
CA LEU A 90 9.79 -12.21 -4.88
C LEU A 90 9.06 -11.02 -4.23
N GLY A 91 8.02 -10.49 -4.88
CA GLY A 91 7.17 -9.44 -4.32
C GLY A 91 6.53 -9.84 -2.99
N LEU A 92 5.93 -11.04 -2.93
CA LEU A 92 5.35 -11.58 -1.70
C LEU A 92 6.41 -11.88 -0.62
N TYR A 93 7.64 -12.22 -1.01
CA TYR A 93 8.74 -12.37 -0.07
C TYR A 93 9.03 -11.03 0.64
N TYR A 94 9.22 -9.93 -0.10
CA TYR A 94 9.47 -8.62 0.49
C TYR A 94 8.28 -8.11 1.31
N MET A 95 7.04 -8.40 0.88
CA MET A 95 5.85 -8.06 1.66
C MET A 95 5.83 -8.78 3.03
N ARG A 96 6.23 -10.07 3.07
CA ARG A 96 6.38 -10.82 4.32
C ARG A 96 7.51 -10.27 5.19
N GLU A 97 8.65 -9.90 4.60
CA GLU A 97 9.73 -9.28 5.36
C GLU A 97 9.29 -7.97 6.04
N ALA A 98 8.50 -7.14 5.35
CA ALA A 98 7.92 -5.94 5.93
C ALA A 98 6.93 -6.26 7.07
N ALA A 99 6.08 -7.26 6.87
CA ALA A 99 5.12 -7.72 7.87
C ALA A 99 5.82 -8.30 9.12
N ASN A 100 6.88 -9.12 8.92
CA ASN A 100 7.68 -9.68 10.01
C ASN A 100 8.37 -8.61 10.88
N GLN A 101 8.59 -7.42 10.33
CA GLN A 101 9.07 -6.25 11.07
C GLN A 101 7.94 -5.45 11.74
N GLY A 102 6.70 -5.93 11.68
CA GLY A 102 5.54 -5.31 12.31
C GLY A 102 4.97 -4.12 11.54
N LEU A 103 5.20 -4.01 10.23
CA LEU A 103 4.55 -2.96 9.43
C LEU A 103 3.05 -3.26 9.26
N PRO A 104 2.13 -2.45 9.86
CA PRO A 104 0.71 -2.74 9.85
C PRO A 104 0.10 -2.78 8.44
N GLU A 105 0.62 -1.96 7.54
CA GLU A 105 0.19 -1.90 6.14
C GLU A 105 0.55 -3.19 5.39
N ALA A 106 1.71 -3.80 5.70
CA ALA A 106 2.11 -5.07 5.10
C ALA A 106 1.30 -6.25 5.64
N LEU A 107 1.02 -6.26 6.93
CA LEU A 107 0.13 -7.23 7.56
C LEU A 107 -1.29 -7.16 6.96
N GLU A 108 -1.86 -5.95 6.85
CA GLU A 108 -3.17 -5.75 6.20
C GLU A 108 -3.16 -6.22 4.75
N GLN A 109 -2.13 -5.89 4.00
CA GLN A 109 -2.01 -6.26 2.58
C GLN A 109 -1.96 -7.78 2.41
N LEU A 110 -1.17 -8.50 3.22
CA LEU A 110 -1.12 -9.97 3.20
C LEU A 110 -2.47 -10.58 3.61
N GLY A 111 -3.08 -10.07 4.69
CA GLY A 111 -4.41 -10.50 5.11
C GLY A 111 -5.45 -10.28 4.02
N ARG A 112 -5.40 -9.16 3.31
CA ARG A 112 -6.24 -8.89 2.15
C ARG A 112 -5.98 -9.87 1.00
N TYR A 113 -4.73 -10.18 0.70
CA TYR A 113 -4.39 -11.13 -0.36
C TYR A 113 -4.92 -12.54 -0.05
N TYR A 114 -4.78 -13.02 1.18
CA TYR A 114 -5.37 -14.29 1.60
C TYR A 114 -6.90 -14.26 1.59
N HIS A 115 -7.53 -13.15 1.99
CA HIS A 115 -8.99 -13.03 2.00
C HIS A 115 -9.61 -13.11 0.59
N ILE A 116 -9.01 -12.45 -0.41
CA ILE A 116 -9.58 -12.34 -1.76
C ILE A 116 -8.91 -13.23 -2.80
N GLY A 117 -7.88 -13.99 -2.43
CA GLY A 117 -7.13 -14.85 -3.36
C GLY A 117 -6.26 -14.07 -4.34
N LYS A 118 -5.70 -12.92 -3.94
CA LYS A 118 -4.82 -12.14 -4.81
C LYS A 118 -3.38 -12.65 -4.70
N PHE A 119 -2.82 -13.10 -5.80
CA PHE A 119 -1.47 -13.69 -5.91
C PHE A 119 -1.26 -15.01 -5.14
N MET A 120 -2.26 -15.50 -4.44
CA MET A 120 -2.25 -16.72 -3.66
C MET A 120 -3.66 -17.32 -3.58
N GLN A 121 -3.78 -18.53 -3.08
CA GLN A 121 -5.09 -19.14 -2.84
C GLN A 121 -5.80 -18.45 -1.67
N VAL A 122 -7.15 -18.43 -1.72
CA VAL A 122 -7.97 -17.94 -0.60
C VAL A 122 -7.72 -18.82 0.62
N ASP A 123 -7.38 -18.17 1.73
CA ASP A 123 -7.21 -18.79 3.03
C ASP A 123 -7.71 -17.82 4.11
N ILE A 124 -8.91 -18.09 4.61
CA ILE A 124 -9.57 -17.19 5.56
C ILE A 124 -8.89 -17.23 6.93
N GLU A 125 -8.33 -18.36 7.33
CA GLU A 125 -7.62 -18.49 8.62
C GLU A 125 -6.34 -17.65 8.61
N GLN A 126 -5.55 -17.75 7.54
CA GLN A 126 -4.37 -16.89 7.35
C GLN A 126 -4.76 -15.41 7.22
N ALA A 127 -5.85 -15.12 6.52
CA ALA A 127 -6.34 -13.74 6.42
C ALA A 127 -6.67 -13.17 7.80
N ILE A 128 -7.38 -13.90 8.65
CA ILE A 128 -7.73 -13.49 10.01
C ILE A 128 -6.48 -13.28 10.85
N LEU A 129 -5.50 -14.18 10.76
CA LEU A 129 -4.24 -14.09 11.53
C LEU A 129 -3.53 -12.76 11.23
N PHE A 130 -3.26 -12.47 9.96
CA PHE A 130 -2.58 -11.24 9.56
C PHE A 130 -3.40 -9.97 9.86
N LEU A 131 -4.73 -10.04 9.65
CA LEU A 131 -5.60 -8.89 9.91
C LEU A 131 -5.75 -8.59 11.40
N LYS A 132 -5.77 -9.60 12.28
CA LYS A 132 -5.78 -9.40 13.74
C LYS A 132 -4.52 -8.68 14.19
N GLU A 133 -3.37 -9.11 13.72
CA GLU A 133 -2.09 -8.47 14.05
C GLU A 133 -2.05 -7.01 13.57
N ALA A 134 -2.50 -6.74 12.34
CA ALA A 134 -2.62 -5.37 11.83
C ALA A 134 -3.64 -4.53 12.63
N ALA A 135 -4.75 -5.13 13.05
CA ALA A 135 -5.81 -4.45 13.81
C ALA A 135 -5.33 -4.02 15.21
N ILE A 136 -4.55 -4.86 15.91
CA ILE A 136 -3.89 -4.55 17.18
C ILE A 136 -2.92 -3.35 17.03
N LEU A 137 -2.28 -3.23 15.86
CA LEU A 137 -1.44 -2.09 15.51
C LEU A 137 -2.23 -0.88 14.96
N ASN A 138 -3.53 -0.82 15.24
CA ASN A 138 -4.45 0.26 14.87
C ASN A 138 -4.60 0.49 13.35
N ASN A 139 -4.39 -0.52 12.53
CA ASN A 139 -4.68 -0.41 11.10
C ASN A 139 -6.19 -0.49 10.84
N LEU A 140 -6.81 0.66 10.55
CA LEU A 140 -8.25 0.77 10.36
C LEU A 140 -8.76 -0.09 9.18
N LYS A 141 -7.99 -0.22 8.10
CA LYS A 141 -8.37 -1.07 6.96
C LYS A 141 -8.45 -2.54 7.36
N ALA A 142 -7.52 -2.99 8.21
CA ALA A 142 -7.53 -4.34 8.76
C ALA A 142 -8.72 -4.56 9.69
N GLN A 143 -9.02 -3.63 10.59
CA GLN A 143 -10.18 -3.69 11.48
C GLN A 143 -11.49 -3.79 10.70
N ILE A 144 -11.67 -2.97 9.68
CA ILE A 144 -12.86 -2.99 8.80
C ILE A 144 -12.97 -4.33 8.09
N ARG A 145 -11.89 -4.84 7.50
CA ARG A 145 -11.89 -6.11 6.77
C ARG A 145 -12.17 -7.29 7.68
N LEU A 146 -11.59 -7.28 8.88
CA LEU A 146 -11.83 -8.30 9.89
C LEU A 146 -13.31 -8.32 10.33
N ALA A 147 -13.92 -7.14 10.53
CA ALA A 147 -15.34 -7.03 10.82
C ALA A 147 -16.23 -7.54 9.68
N GLU A 148 -15.84 -7.35 8.43
CA GLU A 148 -16.53 -7.92 7.27
C GLU A 148 -16.49 -9.46 7.30
N ILE A 149 -15.32 -10.05 7.64
CA ILE A 149 -15.15 -11.50 7.77
C ILE A 149 -16.00 -12.05 8.92
N TYR A 150 -15.95 -11.41 10.09
CA TYR A 150 -16.73 -11.85 11.27
C TYR A 150 -18.24 -11.67 11.08
N ASN A 151 -18.66 -10.64 10.36
CA ASN A 151 -20.08 -10.47 10.01
C ASN A 151 -20.61 -11.55 9.06
N LYS A 152 -19.75 -12.21 8.30
CA LYS A 152 -20.09 -13.39 7.49
C LYS A 152 -20.12 -14.68 8.32
N GLY A 153 -19.83 -14.61 9.62
CA GLY A 153 -19.77 -15.78 10.51
C GLY A 153 -18.50 -16.60 10.38
N LEU A 154 -17.45 -16.02 9.78
CA LEU A 154 -16.14 -16.63 9.67
C LEU A 154 -15.26 -16.16 10.84
N GLY A 155 -14.37 -17.02 11.33
CA GLY A 155 -13.52 -16.75 12.49
C GLY A 155 -14.19 -17.09 13.84
N SER A 156 -13.51 -16.75 14.93
CA SER A 156 -13.95 -17.07 16.29
C SER A 156 -14.86 -15.98 16.87
N PRO A 157 -16.06 -16.32 17.42
CA PRO A 157 -16.87 -15.37 18.15
C PRO A 157 -16.19 -14.76 19.39
N LEU A 158 -15.15 -15.41 19.93
CA LEU A 158 -14.37 -14.91 21.06
C LEU A 158 -13.58 -13.64 20.71
N ASP A 159 -13.29 -13.42 19.44
CA ASP A 159 -12.56 -12.26 18.96
C ASP A 159 -13.46 -11.02 18.72
N TYR A 160 -14.79 -11.20 18.70
CA TYR A 160 -15.73 -10.14 18.35
C TYR A 160 -15.69 -8.93 19.31
N PRO A 161 -15.63 -9.13 20.64
CA PRO A 161 -15.63 -8.02 21.59
C PRO A 161 -14.42 -7.09 21.45
N GLU A 162 -13.22 -7.66 21.22
CA GLU A 162 -11.99 -6.90 21.03
C GLU A 162 -12.08 -6.06 19.77
N LEU A 163 -12.42 -6.67 18.62
CA LEU A 163 -12.58 -5.94 17.36
C LEU A 163 -13.68 -4.89 17.44
N TYR A 164 -14.79 -5.20 18.13
CA TYR A 164 -15.88 -4.24 18.34
C TYR A 164 -15.37 -3.00 19.08
N SER A 165 -14.58 -3.19 20.15
CA SER A 165 -13.99 -2.09 20.90
C SER A 165 -13.04 -1.26 20.03
N GLN A 166 -12.12 -1.90 19.32
CA GLN A 166 -11.19 -1.21 18.42
C GLN A 166 -11.93 -0.33 17.40
N LEU A 167 -12.93 -0.88 16.72
CA LEU A 167 -13.73 -0.14 15.73
C LEU A 167 -14.62 0.93 16.35
N HIS A 168 -15.14 0.71 17.57
CA HIS A 168 -15.98 1.68 18.28
C HIS A 168 -15.20 2.95 18.64
N HIS A 169 -13.90 2.82 18.94
CA HIS A 169 -13.02 3.93 19.27
C HIS A 169 -12.22 4.45 18.07
N ALA A 170 -12.39 3.83 16.89
CA ALA A 170 -11.68 4.27 15.68
C ALA A 170 -12.16 5.66 15.23
N VAL A 171 -11.20 6.51 14.90
CA VAL A 171 -11.45 7.87 14.41
C VAL A 171 -11.15 7.92 12.91
N THR A 172 -12.07 8.50 12.15
CA THR A 172 -11.90 8.78 10.72
C THR A 172 -12.67 10.04 10.34
N ASP A 173 -12.10 10.85 9.50
CA ASP A 173 -12.70 12.05 8.89
C ASP A 173 -13.50 11.72 7.62
N ASP A 174 -13.29 10.52 7.04
CA ASP A 174 -14.05 10.07 5.87
C ASP A 174 -15.46 9.59 6.26
N LYS A 175 -16.48 10.34 5.81
CA LYS A 175 -17.89 10.07 6.08
C LYS A 175 -18.35 8.68 5.60
N ASN A 176 -17.82 8.19 4.49
CA ASN A 176 -18.19 6.89 3.94
C ASN A 176 -17.63 5.76 4.81
N THR A 177 -16.37 5.88 5.22
CA THR A 177 -15.73 4.95 6.15
C THR A 177 -16.45 4.95 7.51
N HIS A 178 -16.79 6.13 8.04
CA HIS A 178 -17.56 6.24 9.29
C HIS A 178 -18.93 5.52 9.19
N LYS A 179 -19.67 5.76 8.10
CA LYS A 179 -20.94 5.07 7.85
C LYS A 179 -20.76 3.55 7.77
N LYS A 180 -19.72 3.09 7.07
CA LYS A 180 -19.38 1.66 6.95
C LYS A 180 -19.08 1.04 8.31
N ILE A 181 -18.26 1.70 9.14
CA ILE A 181 -17.94 1.24 10.49
C ILE A 181 -19.22 1.10 11.32
N SER A 182 -20.10 2.11 11.31
CA SER A 182 -21.37 2.08 12.03
C SER A 182 -22.24 0.90 11.64
N GLN A 183 -22.32 0.57 10.35
CA GLN A 183 -23.06 -0.59 9.84
C GLN A 183 -22.43 -1.91 10.29
N LEU A 184 -21.12 -2.03 10.25
CA LEU A 184 -20.39 -3.22 10.67
C LEU A 184 -20.55 -3.46 12.17
N LEU A 185 -20.44 -2.41 13.00
CA LEU A 185 -20.66 -2.48 14.45
C LEU A 185 -22.10 -2.89 14.78
N ALA A 186 -23.10 -2.31 14.11
CA ALA A 186 -24.49 -2.67 14.33
C ALA A 186 -24.78 -4.15 13.97
N SER A 187 -24.13 -4.68 12.94
CA SER A 187 -24.24 -6.09 12.56
C SER A 187 -23.50 -7.00 13.54
N LEU A 188 -22.30 -6.64 13.97
CA LEU A 188 -21.48 -7.42 14.88
C LEU A 188 -22.10 -7.46 16.28
N ALA A 189 -22.71 -6.36 16.74
CA ALA A 189 -23.43 -6.30 18.02
C ALA A 189 -24.56 -7.33 18.12
N LYS A 190 -25.27 -7.60 17.02
CA LYS A 190 -26.36 -8.61 17.00
C LYS A 190 -25.85 -10.04 17.20
N LYS A 191 -24.56 -10.27 17.10
CA LYS A 191 -23.91 -11.59 17.27
C LYS A 191 -23.34 -11.78 18.67
N MET A 192 -23.45 -10.79 19.56
CA MET A 192 -22.95 -10.82 20.92
C MET A 192 -24.05 -10.54 21.94
N PRO A 193 -23.96 -11.06 23.16
CA PRO A 193 -24.82 -10.65 24.27
C PRO A 193 -24.67 -9.14 24.56
N GLU A 194 -25.78 -8.48 24.94
CA GLU A 194 -25.82 -7.03 25.18
C GLU A 194 -24.76 -6.55 26.19
N HIS A 195 -24.63 -7.29 27.30
CA HIS A 195 -23.65 -6.94 28.34
C HIS A 195 -22.18 -7.00 27.85
N ILE A 196 -21.90 -7.87 26.85
CA ILE A 196 -20.56 -7.96 26.21
C ILE A 196 -20.35 -6.74 25.32
N VAL A 197 -21.37 -6.34 24.53
CA VAL A 197 -21.31 -5.15 23.70
C VAL A 197 -21.07 -3.89 24.57
N ASP A 198 -21.80 -3.76 25.68
CA ASP A 198 -21.65 -2.62 26.59
C ASP A 198 -20.29 -2.58 27.30
N LYS A 199 -19.74 -3.75 27.60
CA LYS A 199 -18.37 -3.86 28.11
C LYS A 199 -17.36 -3.42 27.05
N ALA A 200 -17.49 -3.89 25.81
CA ALA A 200 -16.60 -3.56 24.70
C ALA A 200 -16.59 -2.07 24.35
N LYS A 201 -17.73 -1.37 24.46
CA LYS A 201 -17.79 0.10 24.31
C LYS A 201 -17.00 0.89 25.36
N LYS A 202 -16.85 0.33 26.56
CA LYS A 202 -16.19 1.00 27.69
C LYS A 202 -14.70 0.66 27.77
N GLN A 203 -14.26 -0.42 27.14
CA GLN A 203 -12.85 -0.85 27.13
C GLN A 203 -12.13 -0.21 25.95
N VAL A 204 -10.97 0.38 26.23
CA VAL A 204 -9.99 0.77 25.21
C VAL A 204 -8.87 -0.26 25.33
N TYR A 205 -8.61 -0.99 24.24
CA TYR A 205 -7.52 -1.97 24.14
C TYR A 205 -6.27 -1.31 23.59
#